data_ec06c1601e48477df05f38ad7077a787
#
_entry.id   ec06c1601e48477df05f38ad7077a787
#
_cell.length_a   1.000
_cell.length_b   1.000
_cell.length_c   1.000
_cell.angle_alpha   90.00
_cell.angle_beta   90.00
_cell.angle_gamma   90.00
#
_symmetry.space_group_name_H-M   'P 1'
#
loop_
_entity.id
_entity.type
_entity.pdbx_description
1 polymer ?
#
loop_
_entity_poly.entity_id
_entity_poly.type
_entity_poly.pdbx_seq_one_letter_code
_entity_poly.pdbx_strand_id
1 'polypeptide(L)'
;MRTVILTMNYSSIRNVSEDIAQVLRNHGEKVSISTNPYLIPEADKLIVFMPFHPPSLNPYLYAFREFRGQKFFYTTCDGIPNLNIVNQYLLKDVVFIPNSKFTAENLQQVNLQTDLPVFHGVNFEVVKKAEQLAPQLREKLDKDFPDAIKFGIVSGLTKRKNMDLMIKVFQELNSKYAELAKKVHFFIISHKAFKDSQVPENVHYVAEFGLNPREYIFAFYKVMDFVIVPSGTEGFGLPVLESMAMGTPVIHQLMPPFDEFTSWQWNLLIKSSEVETYYDKDHGQTWKIHKFDIQDMISAIMIASELKDREERSRNLRELAKKYDIENLYVRFLEDER
;
A
#
# COMPACT_ATOMS: atom_id res chain seq x y z
N MET A 1 8.07 8.65 28.30
CA MET A 1 6.68 8.93 27.89
C MET A 1 5.93 7.61 27.65
N ARG A 2 4.64 7.55 28.02
CA ARG A 2 3.76 6.40 27.69
C ARG A 2 2.89 6.81 26.52
N THR A 3 2.94 6.04 25.45
CA THR A 3 2.22 6.34 24.21
C THR A 3 1.24 5.22 23.88
N VAL A 4 0.04 5.59 23.48
CA VAL A 4 -0.96 4.69 22.93
C VAL A 4 -1.15 5.00 21.45
N ILE A 5 -1.04 3.99 20.60
CA ILE A 5 -1.45 4.05 19.21
C ILE A 5 -2.83 3.41 19.12
N LEU A 6 -3.84 4.23 18.81
CA LEU A 6 -5.21 3.77 18.59
C LEU A 6 -5.43 3.54 17.09
N THR A 7 -5.76 2.32 16.71
CA THR A 7 -5.78 1.91 15.30
C THR A 7 -6.94 0.95 14.99
N MET A 8 -7.10 0.59 13.71
CA MET A 8 -8.04 -0.42 13.26
C MET A 8 -7.34 -1.76 12.99
N ASN A 9 -8.08 -2.87 13.11
CA ASN A 9 -7.53 -4.22 12.95
C ASN A 9 -7.52 -4.67 11.47
N TYR A 10 -6.94 -3.85 10.57
CA TYR A 10 -6.63 -4.23 9.19
C TYR A 10 -5.13 -4.46 9.07
N SER A 11 -4.69 -5.48 8.32
CA SER A 11 -3.27 -5.89 8.25
C SER A 11 -2.33 -4.77 7.85
N SER A 12 -2.64 -3.99 6.81
CA SER A 12 -1.79 -2.86 6.39
C SER A 12 -1.73 -1.74 7.44
N ILE A 13 -2.86 -1.43 8.06
CA ILE A 13 -2.97 -0.39 9.10
C ILE A 13 -2.20 -0.83 10.35
N ARG A 14 -2.34 -2.10 10.73
CA ARG A 14 -1.61 -2.66 11.86
C ARG A 14 -0.09 -2.65 11.63
N ASN A 15 0.36 -3.03 10.43
CA ASN A 15 1.78 -3.00 10.08
C ASN A 15 2.39 -1.59 10.24
N VAL A 16 1.72 -0.57 9.74
CA VAL A 16 2.17 0.83 9.90
C VAL A 16 2.13 1.25 11.37
N SER A 17 1.10 0.84 12.14
CA SER A 17 1.05 1.11 13.58
C SER A 17 2.21 0.48 14.35
N GLU A 18 2.61 -0.75 13.99
CA GLU A 18 3.77 -1.41 14.59
C GLU A 18 5.09 -0.72 14.18
N ASP A 19 5.20 -0.23 12.94
CA ASP A 19 6.36 0.56 12.48
C ASP A 19 6.49 1.86 13.27
N ILE A 20 5.39 2.59 13.47
CA ILE A 20 5.37 3.79 14.33
C ILE A 20 5.79 3.42 15.76
N ALA A 21 5.19 2.35 16.31
CA ALA A 21 5.51 1.87 17.65
C ALA A 21 6.99 1.49 17.80
N GLN A 22 7.57 0.84 16.78
CA GLN A 22 9.00 0.49 16.77
C GLN A 22 9.87 1.73 16.87
N VAL A 23 9.64 2.74 16.04
CA VAL A 23 10.41 3.99 16.05
C VAL A 23 10.31 4.67 17.42
N LEU A 24 9.12 4.81 17.97
CA LEU A 24 8.94 5.44 19.28
C LEU A 24 9.62 4.64 20.41
N ARG A 25 9.58 3.30 20.36
CA ARG A 25 10.30 2.45 21.34
C ARG A 25 11.81 2.58 21.22
N ASN A 26 12.35 2.68 20.00
CA ASN A 26 13.77 2.92 19.74
C ASN A 26 14.25 4.24 20.36
N HIS A 27 13.34 5.21 20.49
CA HIS A 27 13.59 6.51 21.14
C HIS A 27 13.16 6.56 22.63
N GLY A 28 12.96 5.39 23.25
CA GLY A 28 12.77 5.26 24.70
C GLY A 28 11.33 5.44 25.20
N GLU A 29 10.34 5.48 24.33
CA GLU A 29 8.94 5.54 24.73
C GLU A 29 8.38 4.14 25.07
N LYS A 30 7.45 4.10 26.02
CA LYS A 30 6.66 2.88 26.31
C LYS A 30 5.40 2.93 25.47
N VAL A 31 5.33 2.09 24.41
CA VAL A 31 4.26 2.13 23.42
C VAL A 31 3.37 0.90 23.52
N SER A 32 2.06 1.14 23.58
CA SER A 32 1.01 0.12 23.43
C SER A 32 0.14 0.43 22.21
N ILE A 33 -0.41 -0.62 21.58
CA ILE A 33 -1.34 -0.50 20.45
C ILE A 33 -2.71 -0.98 20.92
N SER A 34 -3.75 -0.18 20.68
CA SER A 34 -5.14 -0.49 21.00
C SER A 34 -6.01 -0.39 19.74
N THR A 35 -6.99 -1.28 19.65
CA THR A 35 -8.03 -1.22 18.60
C THR A 35 -9.41 -0.82 19.16
N ASN A 36 -9.49 -0.55 20.46
CA ASN A 36 -10.74 -0.18 21.10
C ASN A 36 -10.78 1.33 21.41
N PRO A 37 -11.55 2.13 20.66
CA PRO A 37 -11.64 3.57 20.88
C PRO A 37 -12.42 3.96 22.16
N TYR A 38 -13.11 3.03 22.78
CA TYR A 38 -13.87 3.28 24.02
C TYR A 38 -13.05 3.01 25.29
N LEU A 39 -11.89 2.39 25.16
CA LEU A 39 -11.04 2.05 26.30
C LEU A 39 -9.58 2.35 25.95
N ILE A 40 -9.16 3.59 26.20
CA ILE A 40 -7.78 4.01 26.01
C ILE A 40 -7.02 3.80 27.32
N PRO A 41 -5.91 3.06 27.32
CA PRO A 41 -5.05 2.96 28.50
C PRO A 41 -4.51 4.34 28.91
N GLU A 42 -4.16 4.49 30.19
CA GLU A 42 -3.54 5.70 30.70
C GLU A 42 -2.21 5.98 29.97
N ALA A 43 -2.10 7.12 29.32
CA ALA A 43 -0.97 7.52 28.50
C ALA A 43 -0.72 9.04 28.55
N ASP A 44 0.48 9.43 28.18
CA ASP A 44 0.90 10.83 28.05
C ASP A 44 0.68 11.34 26.62
N LYS A 45 0.69 10.40 25.65
CA LYS A 45 0.53 10.65 24.21
C LYS A 45 -0.45 9.68 23.56
N LEU A 46 -1.28 10.20 22.65
CA LEU A 46 -2.19 9.43 21.81
C LEU A 46 -1.88 9.67 20.33
N ILE A 47 -1.65 8.60 19.59
CA ILE A 47 -1.61 8.63 18.13
C ILE A 47 -2.81 7.83 17.62
N VAL A 48 -3.76 8.50 16.99
CA VAL A 48 -4.80 7.82 16.23
C VAL A 48 -4.25 7.59 14.83
N PHE A 49 -4.15 6.33 14.42
CA PHE A 49 -3.83 5.97 13.04
C PHE A 49 -4.90 5.06 12.45
N MET A 50 -5.62 5.55 11.46
CA MET A 50 -6.66 4.81 10.76
C MET A 50 -6.90 5.35 9.36
N PRO A 51 -7.48 4.55 8.43
CA PRO A 51 -8.03 5.09 7.20
C PRO A 51 -9.09 6.15 7.54
N PHE A 52 -9.17 7.22 6.76
CA PHE A 52 -10.26 8.16 6.90
C PHE A 52 -11.55 7.49 6.41
N HIS A 53 -12.21 6.80 7.32
CA HIS A 53 -13.35 5.94 7.04
C HIS A 53 -14.61 6.51 7.74
N PRO A 54 -15.36 7.41 7.07
CA PRO A 54 -16.49 8.12 7.66
C PRO A 54 -17.46 7.26 8.47
N PRO A 55 -17.84 6.02 8.04
CA PRO A 55 -18.75 5.18 8.82
C PRO A 55 -18.23 4.77 10.20
N SER A 56 -16.91 4.70 10.40
CA SER A 56 -16.27 4.27 11.66
C SER A 56 -15.54 5.39 12.39
N LEU A 57 -15.56 6.62 11.87
CA LEU A 57 -14.68 7.69 12.34
C LEU A 57 -15.07 8.27 13.71
N ASN A 58 -16.38 8.39 14.00
CA ASN A 58 -16.88 9.08 15.18
C ASN A 58 -16.29 8.58 16.52
N PRO A 59 -16.18 7.26 16.81
CA PRO A 59 -15.58 6.81 18.06
C PRO A 59 -14.12 7.23 18.23
N TYR A 60 -13.34 7.23 17.14
CA TYR A 60 -11.92 7.63 17.16
C TYR A 60 -11.76 9.14 17.33
N LEU A 61 -12.62 9.94 16.70
CA LEU A 61 -12.68 11.40 16.92
C LEU A 61 -13.07 11.73 18.35
N TYR A 62 -14.03 11.00 18.92
CA TYR A 62 -14.42 11.17 20.31
C TYR A 62 -13.25 10.86 21.24
N ALA A 63 -12.60 9.71 21.06
CA ALA A 63 -11.42 9.33 21.82
C ALA A 63 -10.29 10.36 21.72
N PHE A 64 -10.01 10.86 20.51
CA PHE A 64 -9.02 11.90 20.25
C PHE A 64 -9.37 13.21 20.96
N ARG A 65 -10.64 13.62 20.94
CA ARG A 65 -11.09 14.87 21.54
C ARG A 65 -11.00 14.83 23.06
N GLU A 66 -11.39 13.73 23.70
CA GLU A 66 -11.40 13.56 25.16
C GLU A 66 -10.00 13.35 25.75
N PHE A 67 -9.04 12.95 24.93
CA PHE A 67 -7.67 12.73 25.40
C PHE A 67 -7.01 14.05 25.82
N ARG A 68 -6.34 14.08 26.99
CA ARG A 68 -5.79 15.28 27.64
C ARG A 68 -4.28 15.46 27.46
N GLY A 69 -3.59 14.53 26.82
CA GLY A 69 -2.15 14.61 26.56
C GLY A 69 -1.82 15.13 25.16
N GLN A 70 -0.58 14.94 24.77
CA GLN A 70 -0.13 15.15 23.39
C GLN A 70 -0.89 14.21 22.46
N LYS A 71 -1.32 14.69 21.30
CA LYS A 71 -2.13 13.85 20.41
C LYS A 71 -1.95 14.17 18.94
N PHE A 72 -1.92 13.11 18.11
CA PHE A 72 -1.79 13.17 16.66
C PHE A 72 -2.91 12.37 16.03
N PHE A 73 -3.49 12.88 14.94
CA PHE A 73 -4.45 12.14 14.12
C PHE A 73 -3.83 11.89 12.75
N TYR A 74 -3.20 10.73 12.59
CA TYR A 74 -2.56 10.30 11.35
C TYR A 74 -3.54 9.47 10.53
N THR A 75 -3.63 9.74 9.21
CA THR A 75 -4.67 9.10 8.39
C THR A 75 -4.25 8.91 6.93
N THR A 76 -4.91 7.98 6.28
CA THR A 76 -4.85 7.72 4.83
C THR A 76 -6.24 7.83 4.23
N CYS A 77 -6.36 8.33 3.00
CA CYS A 77 -7.64 8.51 2.33
C CYS A 77 -7.55 8.17 0.84
N ASP A 78 -8.34 7.20 0.39
CA ASP A 78 -8.32 6.72 -1.01
C ASP A 78 -9.15 7.60 -1.97
N GLY A 79 -9.92 8.57 -1.44
CA GLY A 79 -10.79 9.46 -2.21
C GLY A 79 -11.44 10.53 -1.34
N ILE A 80 -12.38 11.28 -1.91
CA ILE A 80 -13.05 12.39 -1.23
C ILE A 80 -14.07 11.84 -0.21
N PRO A 81 -13.92 12.13 1.09
CA PRO A 81 -14.79 11.57 2.12
C PRO A 81 -16.17 12.26 2.14
N ASN A 82 -17.21 11.50 2.45
CA ASN A 82 -18.56 12.03 2.72
C ASN A 82 -18.70 12.34 4.21
N LEU A 83 -18.65 13.62 4.55
CA LEU A 83 -18.74 14.07 5.95
C LEU A 83 -20.17 14.14 6.50
N ASN A 84 -21.21 13.93 5.69
CA ASN A 84 -22.62 14.01 6.16
C ASN A 84 -22.96 12.97 7.23
N ILE A 85 -22.20 11.88 7.29
CA ILE A 85 -22.39 10.79 8.28
C ILE A 85 -21.44 10.91 9.47
N VAL A 86 -20.60 11.95 9.51
CA VAL A 86 -19.65 12.22 10.59
C VAL A 86 -20.17 13.35 11.46
N ASN A 87 -20.02 13.20 12.78
CA ASN A 87 -20.41 14.26 13.71
C ASN A 87 -19.49 15.48 13.54
N GLN A 88 -20.02 16.56 12.99
CA GLN A 88 -19.29 17.80 12.67
C GLN A 88 -18.65 18.46 13.92
N TYR A 89 -19.29 18.30 15.09
CA TYR A 89 -18.73 18.81 16.34
C TYR A 89 -17.41 18.11 16.71
N LEU A 90 -17.29 16.81 16.41
CA LEU A 90 -16.07 16.05 16.69
C LEU A 90 -14.93 16.38 15.72
N LEU A 91 -15.23 16.87 14.53
CA LEU A 91 -14.24 17.30 13.54
C LEU A 91 -13.66 18.70 13.83
N LYS A 92 -14.35 19.49 14.62
CA LYS A 92 -13.96 20.87 14.90
C LYS A 92 -12.57 20.88 15.59
N ASP A 93 -11.68 21.72 15.08
CA ASP A 93 -10.32 21.96 15.59
C ASP A 93 -9.39 20.72 15.51
N VAL A 94 -9.78 19.67 14.74
CA VAL A 94 -8.89 18.53 14.47
C VAL A 94 -8.01 18.86 13.27
N VAL A 95 -6.70 18.82 13.46
CA VAL A 95 -5.71 18.87 12.38
C VAL A 95 -5.29 17.45 12.07
N PHE A 96 -5.53 17.01 10.82
CA PHE A 96 -5.15 15.68 10.39
C PHE A 96 -3.74 15.67 9.80
N ILE A 97 -2.95 14.67 10.13
CA ILE A 97 -1.66 14.39 9.49
C ILE A 97 -1.93 13.38 8.38
N PRO A 98 -1.85 13.77 7.10
CA PRO A 98 -2.07 12.87 5.99
C PRO A 98 -0.81 12.03 5.69
N ASN A 99 -0.99 10.86 5.09
CA ASN A 99 0.12 9.99 4.68
C ASN A 99 0.66 10.28 3.27
N SER A 100 0.03 11.19 2.54
CA SER A 100 0.40 11.61 1.18
C SER A 100 -0.17 13.00 0.89
N LYS A 101 0.34 13.67 -0.13
CA LYS A 101 -0.27 14.91 -0.64
C LYS A 101 -1.68 14.64 -1.17
N PHE A 102 -1.86 13.52 -1.86
CA PHE A 102 -3.16 13.08 -2.34
C PHE A 102 -4.19 12.93 -1.21
N THR A 103 -3.80 12.32 -0.08
CA THR A 103 -4.66 12.27 1.12
C THR A 103 -4.97 13.68 1.64
N ALA A 104 -3.97 14.56 1.71
CA ALA A 104 -4.18 15.95 2.13
C ALA A 104 -5.21 16.66 1.23
N GLU A 105 -5.04 16.57 -0.08
CA GLU A 105 -5.93 17.19 -1.07
C GLU A 105 -7.38 16.68 -0.95
N ASN A 106 -7.57 15.37 -0.75
CA ASN A 106 -8.90 14.80 -0.56
C ASN A 106 -9.60 15.30 0.71
N LEU A 107 -8.84 15.47 1.82
CA LEU A 107 -9.37 16.01 3.06
C LEU A 107 -9.67 17.51 2.95
N GLN A 108 -8.80 18.28 2.30
CA GLN A 108 -8.96 19.72 2.07
C GLN A 108 -10.15 20.04 1.15
N GLN A 109 -10.48 19.18 0.18
CA GLN A 109 -11.67 19.33 -0.66
C GLN A 109 -12.99 19.35 0.14
N VAL A 110 -13.01 18.80 1.34
CA VAL A 110 -14.15 18.82 2.26
C VAL A 110 -13.90 19.75 3.46
N ASN A 111 -13.01 20.72 3.32
CA ASN A 111 -12.67 21.76 4.29
C ASN A 111 -12.11 21.22 5.63
N LEU A 112 -11.46 20.08 5.64
CA LEU A 112 -10.73 19.60 6.81
C LEU A 112 -9.33 20.22 6.88
N GLN A 113 -8.87 20.50 8.09
CA GLN A 113 -7.53 21.02 8.32
C GLN A 113 -6.50 19.87 8.27
N THR A 114 -5.41 20.08 7.54
CA THR A 114 -4.31 19.13 7.43
C THR A 114 -2.98 19.77 7.76
N ASP A 115 -2.11 19.02 8.40
CA ASP A 115 -0.69 19.33 8.54
C ASP A 115 0.09 18.83 7.30
N LEU A 116 1.42 19.01 7.34
CA LEU A 116 2.31 18.45 6.32
C LEU A 116 2.21 16.92 6.30
N PRO A 117 2.24 16.30 5.11
CA PRO A 117 2.19 14.85 5.01
C PRO A 117 3.37 14.17 5.70
N VAL A 118 3.08 13.10 6.43
CA VAL A 118 4.07 12.13 6.90
C VAL A 118 3.89 10.88 6.05
N PHE A 119 4.75 10.66 5.08
CA PHE A 119 4.64 9.52 4.18
C PHE A 119 4.72 8.19 4.94
N HIS A 120 4.09 7.15 4.40
CA HIS A 120 4.34 5.81 4.89
C HIS A 120 5.78 5.39 4.60
N GLY A 121 6.40 4.71 5.56
CA GLY A 121 7.77 4.27 5.47
C GLY A 121 7.92 2.77 5.21
N VAL A 122 9.16 2.38 4.92
CA VAL A 122 9.62 1.01 4.85
C VAL A 122 10.40 0.68 6.12
N ASN A 123 10.07 -0.45 6.71
CA ASN A 123 10.82 -1.01 7.82
C ASN A 123 11.97 -1.86 7.28
N PHE A 124 13.21 -1.33 7.33
CA PHE A 124 14.38 -2.02 6.80
C PHE A 124 14.80 -3.25 7.63
N GLU A 125 14.34 -3.41 8.86
CA GLU A 125 14.48 -4.67 9.59
C GLU A 125 13.64 -5.80 8.96
N VAL A 126 12.44 -5.47 8.46
CA VAL A 126 11.60 -6.40 7.69
C VAL A 126 12.26 -6.73 6.35
N VAL A 127 12.81 -5.74 5.65
CA VAL A 127 13.59 -5.95 4.41
C VAL A 127 14.71 -6.93 4.63
N LYS A 128 15.52 -6.74 5.68
CA LYS A 128 16.63 -7.62 6.03
C LYS A 128 16.20 -9.07 6.31
N LYS A 129 15.12 -9.26 7.05
CA LYS A 129 14.52 -10.59 7.29
C LYS A 129 14.04 -11.23 5.99
N ALA A 130 13.39 -10.47 5.13
CA ALA A 130 12.90 -10.93 3.84
C ALA A 130 14.04 -11.36 2.90
N GLU A 131 15.17 -10.66 2.92
CA GLU A 131 16.36 -11.03 2.14
C GLU A 131 16.96 -12.39 2.56
N GLN A 132 16.79 -12.78 3.83
CA GLN A 132 17.19 -14.10 4.31
C GLN A 132 16.25 -15.22 3.84
N LEU A 133 14.97 -14.92 3.65
CA LEU A 133 13.96 -15.88 3.18
C LEU A 133 13.96 -16.03 1.65
N ALA A 134 14.27 -14.96 0.93
CA ALA A 134 14.17 -14.92 -0.52
C ALA A 134 14.91 -16.02 -1.29
N PRO A 135 16.15 -16.45 -0.92
CA PRO A 135 16.85 -17.50 -1.65
C PRO A 135 16.08 -18.82 -1.73
N GLN A 136 15.50 -19.28 -0.63
CA GLN A 136 14.72 -20.53 -0.60
C GLN A 136 13.45 -20.44 -1.44
N LEU A 137 12.76 -19.29 -1.39
CA LEU A 137 11.59 -19.05 -2.23
C LEU A 137 11.96 -18.99 -3.72
N ARG A 138 13.08 -18.36 -4.05
CA ARG A 138 13.59 -18.27 -5.43
C ARG A 138 13.95 -19.64 -5.97
N GLU A 139 14.70 -20.45 -5.22
CA GLU A 139 15.08 -21.81 -5.61
C GLU A 139 13.84 -22.67 -5.92
N LYS A 140 12.81 -22.61 -5.06
CA LYS A 140 11.57 -23.33 -5.28
C LYS A 140 10.87 -22.86 -6.56
N LEU A 141 10.74 -21.55 -6.78
CA LEU A 141 10.11 -21.01 -7.96
C LEU A 141 10.86 -21.33 -9.25
N ASP A 142 12.19 -21.30 -9.23
CA ASP A 142 13.02 -21.61 -10.40
C ASP A 142 12.98 -23.11 -10.73
N LYS A 143 12.81 -23.97 -9.72
CA LYS A 143 12.60 -25.41 -9.92
C LYS A 143 11.25 -25.71 -10.57
N ASP A 144 10.18 -25.05 -10.07
CA ASP A 144 8.83 -25.31 -10.53
C ASP A 144 8.53 -24.60 -11.88
N PHE A 145 9.18 -23.46 -12.13
CA PHE A 145 9.01 -22.61 -13.31
C PHE A 145 10.37 -22.17 -13.88
N PRO A 146 11.13 -23.12 -14.47
CA PRO A 146 12.44 -22.82 -15.05
C PRO A 146 12.26 -21.84 -16.25
N ASP A 147 13.19 -20.91 -16.36
CA ASP A 147 13.25 -19.88 -17.43
C ASP A 147 12.01 -18.95 -17.53
N ALA A 148 11.06 -19.07 -16.60
CA ALA A 148 9.91 -18.21 -16.56
C ALA A 148 10.26 -16.80 -16.06
N ILE A 149 9.65 -15.79 -16.69
CA ILE A 149 9.64 -14.41 -16.19
C ILE A 149 8.48 -14.29 -15.20
N LYS A 150 8.78 -13.92 -13.98
CA LYS A 150 7.87 -13.98 -12.84
C LYS A 150 7.33 -12.60 -12.49
N PHE A 151 6.01 -12.44 -12.62
CA PHE A 151 5.30 -11.23 -12.23
C PHE A 151 4.52 -11.47 -10.94
N GLY A 152 4.77 -10.64 -9.92
CA GLY A 152 4.07 -10.71 -8.64
C GLY A 152 2.91 -9.72 -8.58
N ILE A 153 1.81 -10.11 -7.95
CA ILE A 153 0.68 -9.23 -7.66
C ILE A 153 0.24 -9.46 -6.21
N VAL A 154 0.23 -8.40 -5.40
CA VAL A 154 -0.32 -8.42 -4.05
C VAL A 154 -1.49 -7.45 -4.02
N SER A 155 -2.71 -7.93 -4.01
CA SER A 155 -3.89 -7.09 -4.17
C SER A 155 -5.16 -7.70 -3.58
N GLY A 156 -5.99 -6.85 -2.98
CA GLY A 156 -7.39 -7.19 -2.73
C GLY A 156 -8.22 -7.24 -4.02
N LEU A 157 -9.44 -7.75 -3.91
CA LEU A 157 -10.38 -7.89 -5.05
C LEU A 157 -11.46 -6.79 -5.06
N THR A 158 -11.18 -5.64 -4.48
CA THR A 158 -12.11 -4.50 -4.51
C THR A 158 -12.09 -3.81 -5.87
N LYS A 159 -13.18 -3.11 -6.22
CA LYS A 159 -13.34 -2.43 -7.51
C LYS A 159 -12.16 -1.51 -7.84
N ARG A 160 -11.67 -0.76 -6.87
CA ARG A 160 -10.56 0.18 -7.04
C ARG A 160 -9.20 -0.47 -7.36
N LYS A 161 -9.09 -1.77 -7.21
CA LYS A 161 -7.85 -2.52 -7.48
C LYS A 161 -7.72 -3.00 -8.93
N ASN A 162 -8.72 -2.77 -9.78
CA ASN A 162 -8.73 -3.13 -11.21
C ASN A 162 -8.36 -4.60 -11.52
N MET A 163 -8.62 -5.52 -10.58
CA MET A 163 -8.31 -6.93 -10.82
C MET A 163 -9.20 -7.56 -11.88
N ASP A 164 -10.37 -7.00 -12.13
CA ASP A 164 -11.24 -7.32 -13.26
C ASP A 164 -10.58 -7.00 -14.62
N LEU A 165 -9.86 -5.90 -14.72
CA LEU A 165 -9.07 -5.57 -15.90
C LEU A 165 -7.86 -6.51 -16.04
N MET A 166 -7.20 -6.86 -14.93
CA MET A 166 -6.08 -7.82 -14.96
C MET A 166 -6.52 -9.19 -15.45
N ILE A 167 -7.71 -9.68 -15.08
CA ILE A 167 -8.25 -10.94 -15.63
C ILE A 167 -8.37 -10.86 -17.15
N LYS A 168 -8.84 -9.74 -17.69
CA LYS A 168 -8.92 -9.53 -19.15
C LYS A 168 -7.52 -9.47 -19.78
N VAL A 169 -6.54 -8.85 -19.11
CA VAL A 169 -5.14 -8.88 -19.56
C VAL A 169 -4.63 -10.31 -19.66
N PHE A 170 -4.83 -11.13 -18.65
CA PHE A 170 -4.40 -12.53 -18.67
C PHE A 170 -5.05 -13.32 -19.81
N GLN A 171 -6.36 -13.17 -20.01
CA GLN A 171 -7.11 -13.85 -21.07
C GLN A 171 -6.64 -13.40 -22.46
N GLU A 172 -6.48 -12.11 -22.68
CA GLU A 172 -6.06 -11.55 -23.97
C GLU A 172 -4.60 -11.89 -24.30
N LEU A 173 -3.71 -11.81 -23.30
CA LEU A 173 -2.32 -12.20 -23.45
C LEU A 173 -2.20 -13.67 -23.90
N ASN A 174 -2.95 -14.58 -23.28
CA ASN A 174 -2.93 -16.00 -23.63
C ASN A 174 -3.58 -16.28 -24.99
N SER A 175 -4.61 -15.54 -25.39
CA SER A 175 -5.30 -15.76 -26.66
C SER A 175 -4.59 -15.16 -27.87
N LYS A 176 -3.95 -13.99 -27.72
CA LYS A 176 -3.34 -13.23 -28.83
C LYS A 176 -1.81 -13.25 -28.87
N TYR A 177 -1.16 -13.51 -27.71
CA TYR A 177 0.30 -13.43 -27.54
C TYR A 177 0.86 -14.73 -26.97
N ALA A 178 0.51 -15.87 -27.58
CA ALA A 178 0.81 -17.21 -27.07
C ALA A 178 2.30 -17.45 -26.78
N GLU A 179 3.22 -16.93 -27.60
CA GLU A 179 4.67 -17.09 -27.38
C GLU A 179 5.17 -16.30 -26.17
N LEU A 180 4.56 -15.14 -25.85
CA LEU A 180 4.83 -14.41 -24.63
C LEU A 180 4.21 -15.13 -23.43
N ALA A 181 2.97 -15.60 -23.57
CA ALA A 181 2.24 -16.29 -22.50
C ALA A 181 2.96 -17.55 -21.99
N LYS A 182 3.70 -18.25 -22.84
CA LYS A 182 4.54 -19.41 -22.46
C LYS A 182 5.73 -19.03 -21.58
N LYS A 183 6.18 -17.75 -21.65
CA LYS A 183 7.38 -17.28 -20.96
C LYS A 183 7.07 -16.54 -19.66
N VAL A 184 5.87 -15.98 -19.53
CA VAL A 184 5.49 -15.14 -18.40
C VAL A 184 4.53 -15.88 -17.46
N HIS A 185 4.81 -15.82 -16.17
CA HIS A 185 3.96 -16.39 -15.13
C HIS A 185 3.58 -15.32 -14.10
N PHE A 186 2.33 -15.34 -13.69
CA PHE A 186 1.77 -14.39 -12.74
C PHE A 186 1.51 -15.08 -11.40
N PHE A 187 2.08 -14.58 -10.32
CA PHE A 187 1.94 -15.11 -8.98
C PHE A 187 1.13 -14.12 -8.14
N ILE A 188 0.00 -14.55 -7.59
CA ILE A 188 -0.97 -13.66 -6.96
C ILE A 188 -1.16 -14.00 -5.49
N ILE A 189 -1.00 -12.99 -4.63
CA ILE A 189 -1.43 -13.01 -3.23
C ILE A 189 -2.68 -12.13 -3.13
N SER A 190 -3.82 -12.73 -2.75
CA SER A 190 -5.12 -12.07 -2.71
C SER A 190 -6.00 -12.68 -1.63
N HIS A 191 -7.14 -12.04 -1.30
CA HIS A 191 -8.07 -12.56 -0.28
C HIS A 191 -8.71 -13.91 -0.62
N LYS A 192 -8.75 -14.27 -1.88
CA LYS A 192 -9.23 -15.57 -2.37
C LYS A 192 -8.69 -15.85 -3.76
N ALA A 193 -8.62 -17.11 -4.13
CA ALA A 193 -8.31 -17.54 -5.48
C ALA A 193 -9.40 -17.07 -6.47
N PHE A 194 -9.00 -16.81 -7.70
CA PHE A 194 -9.94 -16.67 -8.80
C PHE A 194 -10.57 -18.04 -9.10
N LYS A 195 -11.79 -18.03 -9.69
CA LYS A 195 -12.37 -19.28 -10.20
C LYS A 195 -11.52 -19.78 -11.36
N ASP A 196 -11.20 -21.07 -11.40
CA ASP A 196 -10.32 -21.68 -12.40
C ASP A 196 -10.72 -21.36 -13.85
N SER A 197 -12.03 -21.24 -14.12
CA SER A 197 -12.54 -20.86 -15.44
C SER A 197 -12.29 -19.40 -15.85
N GLN A 198 -11.74 -18.56 -14.95
CA GLN A 198 -11.54 -17.13 -15.20
C GLN A 198 -10.10 -16.78 -15.60
N VAL A 199 -9.14 -17.63 -15.27
CA VAL A 199 -7.71 -17.33 -15.45
C VAL A 199 -6.99 -18.47 -16.19
N PRO A 200 -6.00 -18.14 -17.04
CA PRO A 200 -5.16 -19.13 -17.73
C PRO A 200 -4.20 -19.86 -16.79
N GLU A 201 -3.59 -20.97 -17.29
CA GLU A 201 -2.67 -21.83 -16.54
C GLU A 201 -1.41 -21.12 -16.04
N ASN A 202 -0.97 -20.05 -16.68
CA ASN A 202 0.19 -19.27 -16.26
C ASN A 202 -0.11 -18.23 -15.16
N VAL A 203 -1.31 -18.30 -14.54
CA VAL A 203 -1.73 -17.47 -13.43
C VAL A 203 -1.89 -18.32 -12.16
N HIS A 204 -1.05 -18.07 -11.16
CA HIS A 204 -0.94 -18.89 -9.96
C HIS A 204 -1.41 -18.15 -8.73
N TYR A 205 -2.33 -18.72 -7.98
CA TYR A 205 -2.68 -18.24 -6.65
C TYR A 205 -1.69 -18.82 -5.64
N VAL A 206 -0.94 -17.95 -4.97
CA VAL A 206 0.18 -18.36 -4.09
C VAL A 206 -0.24 -18.44 -2.63
N ALA A 207 -0.96 -17.43 -2.15
CA ALA A 207 -1.31 -17.32 -0.73
C ALA A 207 -2.47 -16.35 -0.50
N GLU A 208 -3.10 -16.50 0.67
CA GLU A 208 -4.15 -15.58 1.10
C GLU A 208 -3.55 -14.30 1.70
N PHE A 209 -4.09 -13.16 1.26
CA PHE A 209 -3.67 -11.85 1.74
C PHE A 209 -3.98 -11.69 3.24
N GLY A 210 -3.01 -11.19 4.00
CA GLY A 210 -3.16 -10.90 5.43
C GLY A 210 -2.90 -12.10 6.36
N LEU A 211 -2.72 -13.32 5.85
CA LEU A 211 -2.37 -14.50 6.65
C LEU A 211 -0.86 -14.75 6.75
N ASN A 212 -0.07 -14.14 5.86
CA ASN A 212 1.36 -14.34 5.84
C ASN A 212 2.09 -13.31 6.69
N PRO A 213 3.22 -13.69 7.32
CA PRO A 213 4.11 -12.73 7.95
C PRO A 213 4.57 -11.65 6.95
N ARG A 214 4.80 -10.44 7.43
CA ARG A 214 5.17 -9.30 6.58
C ARG A 214 6.47 -9.56 5.80
N GLU A 215 7.46 -10.18 6.43
CA GLU A 215 8.73 -10.56 5.78
C GLU A 215 8.53 -11.55 4.63
N TYR A 216 7.51 -12.40 4.68
CA TYR A 216 7.15 -13.28 3.56
C TYR A 216 6.66 -12.48 2.34
N ILE A 217 5.83 -11.46 2.56
CA ILE A 217 5.34 -10.58 1.48
C ILE A 217 6.51 -9.82 0.82
N PHE A 218 7.45 -9.31 1.63
CA PHE A 218 8.64 -8.65 1.10
C PHE A 218 9.55 -9.65 0.36
N ALA A 219 9.76 -10.85 0.90
CA ALA A 219 10.50 -11.90 0.21
C ALA A 219 9.81 -12.33 -1.10
N PHE A 220 8.48 -12.37 -1.12
CA PHE A 220 7.72 -12.59 -2.35
C PHE A 220 8.03 -11.51 -3.40
N TYR A 221 8.00 -10.22 -3.04
CA TYR A 221 8.42 -9.17 -3.99
C TYR A 221 9.84 -9.41 -4.50
N LYS A 222 10.76 -9.77 -3.60
CA LYS A 222 12.19 -9.98 -3.95
C LYS A 222 12.43 -11.06 -4.98
N VAL A 223 11.62 -12.13 -4.99
CA VAL A 223 11.81 -13.28 -5.88
C VAL A 223 11.07 -13.12 -7.22
N MET A 224 10.31 -12.05 -7.39
CA MET A 224 9.69 -11.70 -8.67
C MET A 224 10.67 -10.91 -9.55
N ASP A 225 10.52 -11.03 -10.86
CA ASP A 225 11.25 -10.19 -11.81
C ASP A 225 10.62 -8.79 -11.90
N PHE A 226 9.29 -8.71 -11.78
CA PHE A 226 8.49 -7.49 -11.70
C PHE A 226 7.31 -7.68 -10.77
N VAL A 227 6.83 -6.58 -10.20
CA VAL A 227 5.55 -6.53 -9.49
C VAL A 227 4.57 -5.70 -10.29
N ILE A 228 3.31 -6.12 -10.38
CA ILE A 228 2.24 -5.35 -11.00
C ILE A 228 1.32 -4.84 -9.89
N VAL A 229 1.12 -3.53 -9.86
CA VAL A 229 0.16 -2.86 -8.97
C VAL A 229 -0.91 -2.19 -9.83
N PRO A 230 -2.01 -2.90 -10.14
CA PRO A 230 -3.01 -2.43 -11.10
C PRO A 230 -3.99 -1.42 -10.51
N SER A 231 -3.83 -1.04 -9.25
CA SER A 231 -4.73 -0.16 -8.51
C SER A 231 -5.07 1.12 -9.24
N GLY A 232 -6.34 1.50 -9.22
CA GLY A 232 -6.86 2.73 -9.82
C GLY A 232 -7.03 3.89 -8.83
N THR A 233 -6.96 3.66 -7.54
CA THR A 233 -6.82 4.68 -6.49
C THR A 233 -6.25 4.06 -5.21
N GLU A 234 -5.44 4.81 -4.49
CA GLU A 234 -4.78 4.43 -3.24
C GLU A 234 -4.62 5.65 -2.33
N GLY A 235 -4.62 5.43 -1.04
CA GLY A 235 -4.23 6.49 -0.10
C GLY A 235 -2.71 6.71 -0.06
N PHE A 236 -1.92 5.65 -0.34
CA PHE A 236 -0.47 5.72 -0.47
C PHE A 236 0.08 4.73 -1.51
N GLY A 237 -0.18 3.42 -1.34
CA GLY A 237 0.33 2.39 -2.25
C GLY A 237 1.57 1.69 -1.74
N LEU A 238 1.52 1.20 -0.50
CA LEU A 238 2.60 0.43 0.15
C LEU A 238 3.22 -0.66 -0.76
N PRO A 239 2.46 -1.45 -1.55
CA PRO A 239 3.04 -2.48 -2.40
C PRO A 239 4.09 -1.95 -3.40
N VAL A 240 3.92 -0.72 -3.90
CA VAL A 240 4.92 -0.09 -4.80
C VAL A 240 6.19 0.22 -4.03
N LEU A 241 6.09 0.89 -2.87
CA LEU A 241 7.23 1.27 -2.06
C LEU A 241 7.97 0.04 -1.50
N GLU A 242 7.22 -0.96 -1.01
CA GLU A 242 7.78 -2.22 -0.48
C GLU A 242 8.53 -3.01 -1.58
N SER A 243 7.99 -3.08 -2.80
CA SER A 243 8.65 -3.69 -3.95
C SER A 243 9.94 -2.95 -4.31
N MET A 244 9.91 -1.61 -4.34
CA MET A 244 11.10 -0.79 -4.57
C MET A 244 12.18 -1.04 -3.52
N ALA A 245 11.81 -1.17 -2.24
CA ALA A 245 12.74 -1.48 -1.16
C ALA A 245 13.41 -2.85 -1.31
N MET A 246 12.70 -3.82 -1.88
CA MET A 246 13.27 -5.13 -2.23
C MET A 246 14.07 -5.08 -3.54
N GLY A 247 14.09 -3.95 -4.25
CA GLY A 247 14.78 -3.76 -5.52
C GLY A 247 14.06 -4.40 -6.71
N THR A 248 12.78 -4.66 -6.59
CA THR A 248 11.98 -5.23 -7.67
C THR A 248 11.17 -4.14 -8.34
N PRO A 249 11.36 -3.92 -9.66
CA PRO A 249 10.64 -2.88 -10.39
C PRO A 249 9.15 -3.17 -10.49
N VAL A 250 8.36 -2.10 -10.54
CA VAL A 250 6.90 -2.16 -10.52
C VAL A 250 6.32 -1.66 -11.83
N ILE A 251 5.28 -2.34 -12.32
CA ILE A 251 4.38 -1.83 -13.36
C ILE A 251 3.16 -1.26 -12.64
N HIS A 252 2.91 0.04 -12.81
CA HIS A 252 1.76 0.71 -12.20
C HIS A 252 1.25 1.88 -13.03
N GLN A 253 0.05 2.36 -12.73
CA GLN A 253 -0.48 3.54 -13.40
C GLN A 253 0.22 4.83 -12.92
N LEU A 254 0.40 5.78 -13.84
CA LEU A 254 0.80 7.15 -13.50
C LEU A 254 -0.40 7.88 -12.91
N MET A 255 -0.51 7.88 -11.60
CA MET A 255 -1.60 8.51 -10.86
C MET A 255 -1.16 8.87 -9.43
N PRO A 256 -1.84 9.83 -8.76
CA PRO A 256 -1.67 10.05 -7.33
C PRO A 256 -2.11 8.80 -6.50
N PRO A 257 -1.41 8.48 -5.40
CA PRO A 257 -0.22 9.14 -4.88
C PRO A 257 1.10 8.53 -5.39
N PHE A 258 1.07 7.63 -6.37
CA PHE A 258 2.28 6.96 -6.85
C PHE A 258 3.31 7.94 -7.42
N ASP A 259 2.86 9.00 -8.09
CA ASP A 259 3.70 10.06 -8.65
C ASP A 259 4.47 10.87 -7.57
N GLU A 260 4.07 10.76 -6.30
CA GLU A 260 4.73 11.45 -5.19
C GLU A 260 6.05 10.79 -4.76
N PHE A 261 6.21 9.47 -4.98
CA PHE A 261 7.35 8.73 -4.44
C PHE A 261 7.99 7.72 -5.40
N THR A 262 7.34 7.39 -6.52
CA THR A 262 7.86 6.43 -7.50
C THR A 262 8.82 7.09 -8.49
N SER A 263 9.47 6.28 -9.32
CA SER A 263 10.39 6.72 -10.38
C SER A 263 9.98 6.15 -11.73
N TRP A 264 9.68 7.00 -12.69
CA TRP A 264 9.43 6.62 -14.07
C TRP A 264 10.67 6.04 -14.78
N GLN A 265 11.85 6.34 -14.29
CA GLN A 265 13.10 5.84 -14.87
C GLN A 265 13.34 4.37 -14.54
N TRP A 266 12.94 3.94 -13.33
CA TRP A 266 13.27 2.61 -12.81
C TRP A 266 12.05 1.68 -12.73
N ASN A 267 10.86 2.24 -12.69
CA ASN A 267 9.59 1.50 -12.80
C ASN A 267 9.04 1.60 -14.24
N LEU A 268 8.01 0.83 -14.55
CA LEU A 268 7.27 0.93 -15.81
C LEU A 268 5.90 1.56 -15.53
N LEU A 269 5.68 2.73 -16.11
CA LEU A 269 4.44 3.49 -15.90
C LEU A 269 3.52 3.34 -17.10
N ILE A 270 2.25 3.05 -16.82
CA ILE A 270 1.19 3.05 -17.82
C ILE A 270 0.26 4.25 -17.60
N LYS A 271 -0.27 4.80 -18.67
CA LYS A 271 -1.22 5.92 -18.59
C LYS A 271 -2.60 5.42 -18.21
N SER A 272 -3.36 6.27 -17.55
CA SER A 272 -4.79 6.04 -17.36
C SER A 272 -5.52 6.29 -18.67
N SER A 273 -6.32 5.35 -19.12
CA SER A 273 -7.17 5.47 -20.31
C SER A 273 -8.49 6.18 -19.99
N GLU A 274 -8.97 6.00 -18.76
CA GLU A 274 -10.23 6.53 -18.26
C GLU A 274 -10.14 6.77 -16.75
N VAL A 275 -10.94 7.71 -16.24
CA VAL A 275 -11.14 7.92 -14.79
C VAL A 275 -12.63 7.78 -14.47
N GLU A 276 -12.97 6.71 -13.75
CA GLU A 276 -14.33 6.45 -13.28
C GLU A 276 -14.56 7.12 -11.92
N THR A 277 -15.60 7.90 -11.78
CA THR A 277 -16.05 8.40 -10.47
C THR A 277 -17.01 7.39 -9.85
N TYR A 278 -16.66 6.89 -8.66
CA TYR A 278 -17.44 5.87 -7.96
C TYR A 278 -17.61 6.22 -6.48
N TYR A 279 -18.86 6.29 -6.02
CA TYR A 279 -19.14 6.43 -4.60
C TYR A 279 -19.16 5.05 -3.94
N ASP A 280 -18.20 4.80 -3.06
CA ASP A 280 -18.17 3.60 -2.23
C ASP A 280 -18.87 3.89 -0.90
N LYS A 281 -20.06 3.29 -0.73
CA LYS A 281 -20.88 3.50 0.47
C LYS A 281 -20.30 2.85 1.72
N ASP A 282 -19.55 1.76 1.55
CA ASP A 282 -19.00 0.99 2.66
C ASP A 282 -17.81 1.74 3.28
N HIS A 283 -17.06 2.48 2.46
CA HIS A 283 -15.99 3.38 2.92
C HIS A 283 -16.45 4.82 3.15
N GLY A 284 -17.63 5.20 2.66
CA GLY A 284 -18.13 6.58 2.75
C GLY A 284 -17.27 7.58 1.98
N GLN A 285 -16.74 7.18 0.82
CA GLN A 285 -15.83 7.98 0.01
C GLN A 285 -16.22 7.96 -1.46
N THR A 286 -15.95 9.06 -2.16
CA THR A 286 -16.02 9.12 -3.62
C THR A 286 -14.63 8.92 -4.19
N TRP A 287 -14.44 7.83 -4.91
CA TRP A 287 -13.18 7.47 -5.55
C TRP A 287 -13.12 7.95 -6.99
N LYS A 288 -11.97 8.44 -7.41
CA LYS A 288 -11.59 8.63 -8.81
C LYS A 288 -10.73 7.43 -9.21
N ILE A 289 -11.36 6.41 -9.79
CA ILE A 289 -10.70 5.16 -10.14
C ILE A 289 -10.10 5.30 -11.53
N HIS A 290 -8.79 5.35 -11.60
CA HIS A 290 -8.03 5.32 -12.84
C HIS A 290 -8.09 3.92 -13.45
N LYS A 291 -8.46 3.83 -14.72
CA LYS A 291 -8.47 2.59 -15.50
C LYS A 291 -7.31 2.62 -16.49
N PHE A 292 -6.70 1.47 -16.72
CA PHE A 292 -5.69 1.33 -17.78
C PHE A 292 -6.29 0.62 -19.00
N ASP A 293 -5.70 0.86 -20.17
CA ASP A 293 -5.99 0.08 -21.36
C ASP A 293 -5.30 -1.29 -21.28
N ILE A 294 -6.00 -2.35 -21.71
CA ILE A 294 -5.50 -3.73 -21.67
C ILE A 294 -4.24 -3.87 -22.52
N GLN A 295 -4.19 -3.22 -23.68
CA GLN A 295 -3.03 -3.27 -24.58
C GLN A 295 -1.83 -2.55 -24.01
N ASP A 296 -2.03 -1.44 -23.27
CA ASP A 296 -0.93 -0.72 -22.60
C ASP A 296 -0.31 -1.60 -21.50
N MET A 297 -1.13 -2.32 -20.73
CA MET A 297 -0.63 -3.27 -19.72
C MET A 297 0.12 -4.44 -20.38
N ILE A 298 -0.41 -5.02 -21.46
CA ILE A 298 0.27 -6.10 -22.21
C ILE A 298 1.58 -5.58 -22.78
N SER A 299 1.60 -4.37 -23.32
CA SER A 299 2.83 -3.75 -23.84
C SER A 299 3.87 -3.54 -22.73
N ALA A 300 3.45 -3.12 -21.55
CA ALA A 300 4.34 -2.99 -20.39
C ALA A 300 4.91 -4.35 -19.95
N ILE A 301 4.10 -5.42 -19.96
CA ILE A 301 4.54 -6.80 -19.70
C ILE A 301 5.55 -7.28 -20.76
N MET A 302 5.32 -6.98 -22.03
CA MET A 302 6.27 -7.29 -23.12
C MET A 302 7.60 -6.57 -22.90
N ILE A 303 7.59 -5.26 -22.68
CA ILE A 303 8.80 -4.48 -22.38
C ILE A 303 9.51 -5.06 -21.17
N ALA A 304 8.81 -5.32 -20.07
CA ALA A 304 9.37 -5.89 -18.84
C ALA A 304 10.08 -7.23 -19.13
N SER A 305 9.50 -8.06 -20.00
CA SER A 305 10.05 -9.37 -20.35
C SER A 305 11.38 -9.32 -21.10
N GLU A 306 11.66 -8.20 -21.78
CA GLU A 306 12.86 -7.99 -22.60
C GLU A 306 13.94 -7.16 -21.91
N LEU A 307 13.63 -6.54 -20.74
CA LEU A 307 14.59 -5.68 -20.04
C LEU A 307 15.80 -6.47 -19.52
N LYS A 308 16.98 -5.91 -19.82
CA LYS A 308 18.28 -6.47 -19.42
C LYS A 308 18.95 -5.73 -18.26
N ASP A 309 18.46 -4.55 -17.91
CA ASP A 309 19.02 -3.63 -16.90
C ASP A 309 18.47 -3.86 -15.47
N ARG A 310 17.99 -5.07 -15.17
CA ARG A 310 17.29 -5.41 -13.90
C ARG A 310 18.15 -5.13 -12.67
N GLU A 311 19.45 -5.41 -12.73
CA GLU A 311 20.36 -5.17 -11.60
C GLU A 311 20.56 -3.67 -11.33
N GLU A 312 20.67 -2.87 -12.38
CA GLU A 312 20.76 -1.43 -12.26
C GLU A 312 19.46 -0.84 -11.69
N ARG A 313 18.30 -1.27 -12.18
CA ARG A 313 17.00 -0.90 -11.63
C ARG A 313 16.90 -1.27 -10.16
N SER A 314 17.29 -2.50 -9.81
CA SER A 314 17.24 -2.98 -8.44
C SER A 314 18.04 -2.09 -7.49
N ARG A 315 19.27 -1.71 -7.85
CA ARG A 315 20.10 -0.83 -7.02
C ARG A 315 19.47 0.54 -6.83
N ASN A 316 19.01 1.15 -7.93
CA ASN A 316 18.46 2.50 -7.89
C ASN A 316 17.12 2.58 -7.14
N LEU A 317 16.26 1.57 -7.28
CA LEU A 317 15.00 1.47 -6.54
C LEU A 317 15.22 1.35 -5.04
N ARG A 318 16.20 0.53 -4.62
CA ARG A 318 16.58 0.41 -3.21
C ARG A 318 17.11 1.73 -2.64
N GLU A 319 17.95 2.44 -3.38
CA GLU A 319 18.45 3.76 -2.94
C GLU A 319 17.32 4.79 -2.82
N LEU A 320 16.37 4.78 -3.74
CA LEU A 320 15.17 5.63 -3.64
C LEU A 320 14.32 5.29 -2.42
N ALA A 321 14.12 3.99 -2.15
CA ALA A 321 13.30 3.54 -1.03
C ALA A 321 13.91 3.89 0.34
N LYS A 322 15.24 4.03 0.46
CA LYS A 322 15.90 4.44 1.70
C LYS A 322 15.45 5.81 2.23
N LYS A 323 14.99 6.70 1.34
CA LYS A 323 14.44 8.00 1.73
C LYS A 323 13.16 7.86 2.57
N TYR A 324 12.52 6.70 2.46
CA TYR A 324 11.27 6.34 3.14
C TYR A 324 11.50 5.36 4.29
N ASP A 325 12.69 5.39 4.91
CA ASP A 325 12.93 4.64 6.15
C ASP A 325 12.01 5.15 7.26
N ILE A 326 11.36 4.21 7.96
CA ILE A 326 10.45 4.53 9.08
C ILE A 326 11.14 5.40 10.14
N GLU A 327 12.44 5.17 10.41
CA GLU A 327 13.22 5.95 11.37
C GLU A 327 13.31 7.43 10.98
N ASN A 328 13.31 7.75 9.70
CA ASN A 328 13.36 9.12 9.21
C ASN A 328 11.98 9.81 9.22
N LEU A 329 10.91 9.04 9.05
CA LEU A 329 9.58 9.60 8.85
C LEU A 329 8.78 9.68 10.15
N TYR A 330 8.81 8.62 10.97
CA TYR A 330 7.95 8.54 12.15
C TYR A 330 8.54 9.20 13.40
N VAL A 331 9.78 9.70 13.34
CA VAL A 331 10.33 10.62 14.33
C VAL A 331 9.49 11.90 14.49
N ARG A 332 8.67 12.23 13.46
CA ARG A 332 7.68 13.32 13.54
C ARG A 332 6.71 13.18 14.72
N PHE A 333 6.41 11.96 15.13
CA PHE A 333 5.53 11.67 16.27
C PHE A 333 6.24 11.74 17.64
N LEU A 334 7.56 12.00 17.67
CA LEU A 334 8.30 12.30 18.89
C LEU A 334 8.24 13.79 19.26
N GLU A 335 8.03 14.65 18.25
CA GLU A 335 8.09 16.11 18.45
C GLU A 335 6.96 16.60 19.34
N ASP A 336 7.30 17.47 20.29
CA ASP A 336 6.34 18.28 21.03
C ASP A 336 5.90 19.43 20.12
N GLU A 337 4.70 19.35 19.55
CA GLU A 337 4.06 20.53 18.97
C GLU A 337 3.66 21.46 20.12
N ARG A 338 4.49 22.48 20.37
CA ARG A 338 4.15 23.59 21.27
C ARG A 338 3.38 24.65 20.52
#